data_0e665ab4d80fc9f32d81b86d7a1be792
#
_entry.id   0e665ab4d80fc9f32d81b86d7a1be792
#
_cell.length_a   1.000
_cell.length_b   1.000
_cell.length_c   1.000
_cell.angle_alpha   90.00
_cell.angle_beta   90.00
_cell.angle_gamma   90.00
#
_symmetry.space_group_name_H-M   'P 1'
#
loop_
_entity.id
_entity.type
_entity.pdbx_description
1 polymer ?
#
loop_
_entity_poly.entity_id
_entity_poly.type
_entity_poly.pdbx_seq_one_letter_code
_entity_poly.pdbx_strand_id
1 'polypeptide(L)'
;MTETLEEKQYIGKRIILDIDRCINCRSCETACFYSHTSHKNLASAEAMVIAEFPYHCRHCEEPVCLDACPRDAIERREDGVIVRHKFKCIGCGSCALACPFGAINEVLVRKIISKCDLCISRLEEGQEPACVATCTSGALQFVALDKAIDSKKWGARIIAKPGMHRI
;
A
#
# COMPACT_ATOMS: atom_id res chain seq x y z
N MET A 1 -13.78 -16.47 -19.60
CA MET A 1 -12.37 -16.49 -20.05
C MET A 1 -11.57 -16.01 -18.87
N THR A 2 -10.86 -16.91 -18.18
CA THR A 2 -10.01 -16.56 -17.02
C THR A 2 -8.69 -16.05 -17.58
N GLU A 3 -8.47 -14.73 -17.49
CA GLU A 3 -7.17 -14.13 -17.76
C GLU A 3 -6.09 -14.81 -16.91
N THR A 4 -5.05 -15.30 -17.54
CA THR A 4 -3.92 -15.89 -16.81
C THR A 4 -3.21 -14.82 -16.01
N LEU A 5 -2.62 -15.17 -14.86
CA LEU A 5 -1.93 -14.21 -13.97
C LEU A 5 -0.85 -13.40 -14.70
N GLU A 6 -0.23 -13.96 -15.73
CA GLU A 6 0.82 -13.32 -16.54
C GLU A 6 0.29 -12.16 -17.42
N GLU A 7 -1.01 -12.14 -17.73
CA GLU A 7 -1.64 -11.09 -18.54
C GLU A 7 -2.03 -9.84 -17.75
N LYS A 8 -2.04 -9.90 -16.41
CA LYS A 8 -2.41 -8.77 -15.57
C LYS A 8 -1.28 -7.72 -15.54
N GLN A 9 -1.49 -6.60 -16.20
CA GLN A 9 -0.52 -5.50 -16.38
C GLN A 9 0.05 -4.90 -15.10
N TYR A 10 -0.49 -5.22 -13.92
CA TYR A 10 -0.04 -4.66 -12.65
C TYR A 10 0.88 -5.58 -11.85
N ILE A 11 1.07 -6.84 -12.29
CA ILE A 11 1.98 -7.78 -11.63
C ILE A 11 3.41 -7.22 -11.65
N GLY A 12 4.10 -7.25 -10.51
CA GLY A 12 5.45 -6.70 -10.38
C GLY A 12 5.53 -5.19 -10.27
N LYS A 13 4.43 -4.45 -10.48
CA LYS A 13 4.42 -2.99 -10.26
C LYS A 13 4.27 -2.65 -8.78
N ARG A 14 4.88 -1.56 -8.38
CA ARG A 14 4.79 -1.01 -7.01
C ARG A 14 4.62 0.50 -7.06
N ILE A 15 4.04 1.02 -5.98
CA ILE A 15 3.98 2.47 -5.79
C ILE A 15 5.33 2.92 -5.24
N ILE A 16 5.95 3.87 -5.91
CA ILE A 16 7.18 4.55 -5.47
C ILE A 16 6.89 6.01 -5.18
N LEU A 17 7.56 6.53 -4.16
CA LEU A 17 7.49 7.94 -3.77
C LEU A 17 8.82 8.63 -4.05
N ASP A 18 8.77 9.69 -4.85
CA ASP A 18 9.85 10.66 -5.01
C ASP A 18 9.66 11.79 -3.98
N ILE A 19 10.48 11.77 -2.95
CA ILE A 19 10.37 12.71 -1.83
C ILE A 19 10.66 14.14 -2.28
N ASP A 20 11.57 14.34 -3.21
CA ASP A 20 11.96 15.67 -3.69
C ASP A 20 10.83 16.36 -4.47
N ARG A 21 9.95 15.57 -5.09
CA ARG A 21 8.77 16.07 -5.81
C ARG A 21 7.53 16.21 -4.93
N CYS A 22 7.55 15.61 -3.75
CA CYS A 22 6.40 15.63 -2.86
C CYS A 22 6.21 17.01 -2.23
N ILE A 23 5.08 17.65 -2.52
CA ILE A 23 4.69 18.94 -1.98
C ILE A 23 3.86 18.84 -0.70
N ASN A 24 3.72 17.65 -0.13
CA ASN A 24 2.95 17.37 1.09
C ASN A 24 1.49 17.86 1.06
N CYS A 25 0.83 17.78 -0.11
CA CYS A 25 -0.55 18.26 -0.27
C CYS A 25 -1.62 17.30 0.27
N ARG A 26 -1.26 16.09 0.69
CA ARG A 26 -2.13 15.03 1.24
C ARG A 26 -3.29 14.56 0.34
N SER A 27 -3.31 14.94 -0.92
CA SER A 27 -4.33 14.49 -1.87
C SER A 27 -4.37 12.96 -2.01
N CYS A 28 -3.23 12.29 -1.91
CA CYS A 28 -3.12 10.83 -1.95
C CYS A 28 -3.82 10.15 -0.77
N GLU A 29 -3.76 10.73 0.43
CA GLU A 29 -4.45 10.22 1.62
C GLU A 29 -5.96 10.32 1.45
N THR A 30 -6.43 11.48 1.00
CA THR A 30 -7.84 11.73 0.72
C THR A 30 -8.37 10.77 -0.35
N ALA A 31 -7.64 10.60 -1.44
CA ALA A 31 -8.01 9.69 -2.53
C ALA A 31 -8.08 8.23 -2.06
N CYS A 32 -7.11 7.80 -1.22
CA CYS A 32 -7.11 6.47 -0.63
C CYS A 32 -8.34 6.26 0.27
N PHE A 33 -8.64 7.23 1.12
CA PHE A 33 -9.83 7.20 1.97
C PHE A 33 -11.11 7.05 1.15
N TYR A 34 -11.30 7.88 0.13
CA TYR A 34 -12.49 7.83 -0.72
C TYR A 34 -12.63 6.53 -1.52
N SER A 35 -11.52 5.93 -1.94
CA SER A 35 -11.53 4.67 -2.70
C SER A 35 -11.85 3.44 -1.86
N HIS A 36 -11.50 3.47 -0.55
CA HIS A 36 -11.59 2.29 0.32
C HIS A 36 -12.67 2.37 1.39
N THR A 37 -13.40 3.48 1.46
CA THR A 37 -14.41 3.70 2.51
C THR A 37 -15.79 3.82 1.91
N SER A 38 -16.61 2.78 2.07
CA SER A 38 -18.03 2.81 1.69
C SER A 38 -18.85 3.74 2.59
N HIS A 39 -18.43 3.92 3.85
CA HIS A 39 -19.04 4.82 4.82
C HIS A 39 -18.07 5.94 5.17
N LYS A 40 -18.29 7.11 4.60
CA LYS A 40 -17.51 8.34 4.81
C LYS A 40 -17.91 8.99 6.14
N ASN A 41 -17.57 8.37 7.27
CA ASN A 41 -17.82 8.95 8.58
C ASN A 41 -16.60 9.77 9.07
N LEU A 42 -16.86 10.74 9.92
CA LEU A 42 -15.85 11.63 10.50
C LEU A 42 -14.76 10.87 11.26
N ALA A 43 -15.12 9.82 12.00
CA ALA A 43 -14.14 9.03 12.77
C ALA A 43 -13.12 8.32 11.88
N SER A 44 -13.53 7.87 10.69
CA SER A 44 -12.61 7.29 9.71
C SER A 44 -11.73 8.36 9.06
N ALA A 45 -12.27 9.55 8.79
CA ALA A 45 -11.52 10.69 8.28
C ALA A 45 -10.47 11.18 9.29
N GLU A 46 -10.83 11.32 10.55
CA GLU A 46 -9.90 11.66 11.63
C GLU A 46 -8.77 10.65 11.77
N ALA A 47 -9.06 9.34 11.67
CA ALA A 47 -8.05 8.30 11.71
C ALA A 47 -7.06 8.39 10.54
N MET A 48 -7.51 8.83 9.37
CA MET A 48 -6.66 9.04 8.20
C MET A 48 -5.79 10.31 8.32
N VAL A 49 -6.31 11.38 8.93
CA VAL A 49 -5.56 12.62 9.17
C VAL A 49 -4.44 12.41 10.19
N ILE A 50 -4.63 11.53 11.16
CA ILE A 50 -3.60 11.17 12.16
C ILE A 50 -2.45 10.37 11.50
N ALA A 51 -2.71 9.70 10.39
CA ALA A 51 -1.67 9.04 9.59
C ALA A 51 -0.92 10.09 8.76
N GLU A 52 0.09 10.71 9.34
CA GLU A 52 0.84 11.86 8.78
C GLU A 52 1.60 11.60 7.48
N PHE A 53 1.58 10.37 6.97
CA PHE A 53 2.33 9.99 5.75
C PHE A 53 1.52 9.02 4.90
N PRO A 54 1.63 9.05 3.56
CA PRO A 54 1.03 8.05 2.70
C PRO A 54 1.70 6.69 2.94
N TYR A 55 1.14 5.91 3.88
CA TYR A 55 1.64 4.59 4.23
C TYR A 55 1.30 3.58 3.14
N HIS A 56 2.11 3.56 2.09
CA HIS A 56 1.99 2.55 1.05
C HIS A 56 2.58 1.24 1.52
N CYS A 57 1.77 0.19 1.46
CA CYS A 57 2.26 -1.16 1.67
C CYS A 57 3.26 -1.53 0.57
N ARG A 58 4.39 -2.12 0.95
CA ARG A 58 5.44 -2.56 0.03
C ARG A 58 5.12 -3.89 -0.64
N HIS A 59 4.10 -4.59 -0.14
CA HIS A 59 3.76 -5.95 -0.59
C HIS A 59 5.00 -6.84 -0.67
N CYS A 60 5.70 -6.97 0.48
CA CYS A 60 6.97 -7.67 0.62
C CYS A 60 6.89 -9.11 0.12
N GLU A 61 8.00 -9.64 -0.36
CA GLU A 61 8.13 -11.06 -0.70
C GLU A 61 8.07 -11.94 0.54
N GLU A 62 8.74 -11.51 1.61
CA GLU A 62 8.69 -12.12 2.96
C GLU A 62 7.92 -11.18 3.90
N PRO A 63 6.58 -11.31 3.99
CA PRO A 63 5.76 -10.36 4.71
C PRO A 63 5.68 -10.69 6.21
N VAL A 64 6.62 -10.21 7.00
CA VAL A 64 6.65 -10.40 8.47
C VAL A 64 5.33 -10.02 9.18
N CYS A 65 4.52 -9.17 8.59
CA CYS A 65 3.21 -8.83 9.11
C CYS A 65 2.20 -10.00 9.00
N LEU A 66 2.40 -10.92 8.05
CA LEU A 66 1.64 -12.15 7.91
C LEU A 66 1.99 -13.10 9.04
N ASP A 67 3.29 -13.34 9.26
CA ASP A 67 3.78 -14.24 10.31
C ASP A 67 3.41 -13.75 11.71
N ALA A 68 3.35 -12.43 11.91
CA ALA A 68 2.97 -11.81 13.16
C ALA A 68 1.46 -11.83 13.45
N CYS A 69 0.62 -12.32 12.52
CA CYS A 69 -0.83 -12.27 12.69
C CYS A 69 -1.37 -13.50 13.42
N PRO A 70 -1.84 -13.38 14.69
CA PRO A 70 -2.30 -14.53 15.47
C PRO A 70 -3.63 -15.12 14.99
N ARG A 71 -4.27 -14.50 14.01
CA ARG A 71 -5.58 -14.89 13.47
C ARG A 71 -5.57 -15.19 11.97
N ASP A 72 -4.40 -15.29 11.36
CA ASP A 72 -4.24 -15.50 9.92
C ASP A 72 -5.14 -14.57 9.09
N ALA A 73 -5.25 -13.32 9.58
CA ALA A 73 -6.07 -12.31 8.94
C ALA A 73 -5.35 -11.61 7.79
N ILE A 74 -4.04 -11.82 7.63
CA ILE A 74 -3.23 -11.28 6.55
C ILE A 74 -2.82 -12.45 5.65
N GLU A 75 -2.96 -12.26 4.37
CA GLU A 75 -2.55 -13.26 3.38
C GLU A 75 -1.86 -12.59 2.21
N ARG A 76 -1.04 -13.36 1.51
CA ARG A 76 -0.45 -12.99 0.22
C ARG A 76 -1.24 -13.66 -0.89
N ARG A 77 -1.79 -12.87 -1.79
CA ARG A 77 -2.48 -13.35 -2.99
C ARG A 77 -1.46 -13.89 -4.01
N GLU A 78 -1.94 -14.64 -4.98
CA GLU A 78 -1.14 -15.18 -6.08
C GLU A 78 -0.47 -14.06 -6.91
N ASP A 79 -1.10 -12.89 -7.03
CA ASP A 79 -0.55 -11.69 -7.68
C ASP A 79 0.49 -10.95 -6.82
N GLY A 80 0.85 -11.49 -5.66
CA GLY A 80 1.84 -10.94 -4.74
C GLY A 80 1.34 -9.79 -3.87
N VAL A 81 0.06 -9.42 -3.95
CA VAL A 81 -0.54 -8.38 -3.13
C VAL A 81 -0.86 -8.92 -1.75
N ILE A 82 -0.44 -8.20 -0.71
CA ILE A 82 -0.76 -8.53 0.68
C ILE A 82 -2.08 -7.87 1.06
N VAL A 83 -3.07 -8.66 1.41
CA VAL A 83 -4.40 -8.21 1.84
C VAL A 83 -4.65 -8.53 3.30
N ARG A 84 -5.64 -7.85 3.91
CA ARG A 84 -6.11 -8.13 5.27
C ARG A 84 -7.60 -8.37 5.28
N HIS A 85 -8.00 -9.52 5.78
CA HIS A 85 -9.41 -9.90 5.93
C HIS A 85 -9.99 -9.27 7.19
N LYS A 86 -10.91 -8.33 7.01
CA LYS A 86 -11.56 -7.59 8.11
C LYS A 86 -12.28 -8.52 9.09
N PHE A 87 -12.95 -9.56 8.59
CA PHE A 87 -13.73 -10.50 9.43
C PHE A 87 -12.86 -11.41 10.30
N LYS A 88 -11.63 -11.70 9.90
CA LYS A 88 -10.68 -12.47 10.71
C LYS A 88 -9.90 -11.57 11.69
N CYS A 89 -9.81 -10.27 11.39
CA CYS A 89 -8.97 -9.32 12.13
C CYS A 89 -9.62 -8.94 13.47
N ILE A 90 -8.85 -9.09 14.55
CA ILE A 90 -9.24 -8.68 15.91
C ILE A 90 -8.68 -7.33 16.35
N GLY A 91 -7.99 -6.61 15.46
CA GLY A 91 -7.43 -5.29 15.75
C GLY A 91 -6.27 -5.26 16.74
N CYS A 92 -5.56 -6.38 16.96
CA CYS A 92 -4.52 -6.50 18.00
C CYS A 92 -3.28 -5.62 17.79
N GLY A 93 -3.01 -5.15 16.56
CA GLY A 93 -1.87 -4.28 16.26
C GLY A 93 -0.54 -5.01 15.97
N SER A 94 -0.43 -6.32 16.17
CA SER A 94 0.83 -7.08 15.97
C SER A 94 1.45 -6.84 14.60
N CYS A 95 0.64 -6.78 13.55
CA CYS A 95 1.12 -6.51 12.18
C CYS A 95 1.66 -5.09 12.01
N ALA A 96 1.16 -4.11 12.77
CA ALA A 96 1.67 -2.74 12.74
C ALA A 96 3.05 -2.68 13.41
N LEU A 97 3.20 -3.35 14.56
CA LEU A 97 4.48 -3.42 15.28
C LEU A 97 5.54 -4.20 14.49
N ALA A 98 5.14 -5.27 13.80
CA ALA A 98 6.05 -6.08 13.00
C ALA A 98 6.49 -5.42 11.69
N CYS A 99 5.77 -4.40 11.19
CA CYS A 99 6.08 -3.79 9.91
C CYS A 99 7.31 -2.88 9.99
N PRO A 100 8.46 -3.23 9.37
CA PRO A 100 9.68 -2.42 9.46
C PRO A 100 9.58 -1.09 8.71
N PHE A 101 8.55 -0.93 7.88
CA PHE A 101 8.32 0.29 7.10
C PHE A 101 7.25 1.20 7.69
N GLY A 102 6.62 0.82 8.80
CA GLY A 102 5.48 1.55 9.34
C GLY A 102 4.28 1.66 8.38
N ALA A 103 4.23 0.79 7.36
CA ALA A 103 3.18 0.85 6.34
C ALA A 103 1.79 0.41 6.83
N ILE A 104 1.70 -0.02 8.07
CA ILE A 104 0.45 -0.39 8.74
C ILE A 104 0.33 0.47 9.99
N ASN A 105 -0.54 1.48 9.94
CA ASN A 105 -0.77 2.35 11.07
C ASN A 105 -1.57 1.64 12.16
N GLU A 106 -1.12 1.71 13.41
CA GLU A 106 -1.74 1.01 14.55
C GLU A 106 -3.17 1.50 14.80
N VAL A 107 -3.42 2.80 14.69
CA VAL A 107 -4.77 3.37 14.88
C VAL A 107 -5.75 2.82 13.85
N LEU A 108 -5.32 2.70 12.58
CA LEU A 108 -6.14 2.13 11.52
C LEU A 108 -6.41 0.64 11.75
N VAL A 109 -5.41 -0.09 12.28
CA VAL A 109 -5.59 -1.52 12.63
C VAL A 109 -6.60 -1.69 13.74
N ARG A 110 -6.49 -0.93 14.82
CA ARG A 110 -7.42 -1.00 15.98
C ARG A 110 -8.86 -0.70 15.57
N LYS A 111 -9.06 0.19 14.60
CA LYS A 111 -10.39 0.50 14.02
C LYS A 111 -10.80 -0.43 12.88
N ILE A 112 -10.02 -1.49 12.62
CA ILE A 112 -10.25 -2.48 11.54
C ILE A 112 -10.41 -1.79 10.16
N ILE A 113 -9.75 -0.65 9.95
CA ILE A 113 -9.67 0.01 8.65
C ILE A 113 -8.66 -0.73 7.77
N SER A 114 -8.95 -0.87 6.49
CA SER A 114 -8.09 -1.61 5.55
C SER A 114 -6.68 -1.01 5.50
N LYS A 115 -5.67 -1.88 5.44
CA LYS A 115 -4.34 -1.48 5.00
C LYS A 115 -4.35 -1.29 3.48
N CYS A 116 -3.29 -0.69 2.94
CA CYS A 116 -3.09 -0.60 1.50
C CYS A 116 -3.16 -2.01 0.86
N ASP A 117 -4.06 -2.18 -0.09
CA ASP A 117 -4.29 -3.38 -0.91
C ASP A 117 -3.90 -3.15 -2.38
N LEU A 118 -3.14 -2.09 -2.64
CA LEU A 118 -2.73 -1.63 -3.98
C LEU A 118 -3.91 -1.17 -4.87
N CYS A 119 -5.07 -0.92 -4.29
CA CYS A 119 -6.32 -0.61 -5.01
C CYS A 119 -6.67 -1.69 -6.05
N ILE A 120 -6.64 -2.96 -5.67
CA ILE A 120 -6.83 -4.11 -6.58
C ILE A 120 -8.04 -3.94 -7.49
N SER A 121 -9.19 -3.53 -6.95
CA SER A 121 -10.41 -3.34 -7.75
C SER A 121 -10.21 -2.37 -8.91
N ARG A 122 -9.47 -1.28 -8.69
CA ARG A 122 -9.14 -0.32 -9.74
C ARG A 122 -8.15 -0.89 -10.76
N LEU A 123 -7.17 -1.67 -10.28
CA LEU A 123 -6.20 -2.31 -11.17
C LEU A 123 -6.85 -3.37 -12.06
N GLU A 124 -7.83 -4.11 -11.55
CA GLU A 124 -8.63 -5.07 -12.33
C GLU A 124 -9.49 -4.36 -13.39
N GLU A 125 -9.86 -3.10 -13.18
CA GLU A 125 -10.52 -2.24 -14.16
C GLU A 125 -9.54 -1.52 -15.12
N GLY A 126 -8.24 -1.81 -15.02
CA GLY A 126 -7.20 -1.17 -15.83
C GLY A 126 -6.85 0.26 -15.40
N GLN A 127 -7.28 0.68 -14.20
CA GLN A 127 -7.02 2.01 -13.66
C GLN A 127 -5.78 1.97 -12.73
N GLU A 128 -5.11 3.11 -12.58
CA GLU A 128 -4.04 3.25 -11.61
C GLU A 128 -4.56 3.34 -10.16
N PRO A 129 -3.71 3.01 -9.15
CA PRO A 129 -4.05 3.25 -7.75
C PRO A 129 -4.50 4.69 -7.51
N ALA A 130 -5.54 4.90 -6.69
CA ALA A 130 -6.16 6.20 -6.50
C ALA A 130 -5.18 7.29 -6.03
N CYS A 131 -4.23 6.94 -5.16
CA CYS A 131 -3.21 7.85 -4.65
C CYS A 131 -2.24 8.31 -5.75
N VAL A 132 -1.93 7.43 -6.71
CA VAL A 132 -1.07 7.75 -7.87
C VAL A 132 -1.81 8.67 -8.82
N ALA A 133 -3.04 8.28 -9.22
CA ALA A 133 -3.87 9.04 -10.14
C ALA A 133 -4.16 10.47 -9.66
N THR A 134 -4.20 10.71 -8.35
CA THR A 134 -4.48 12.01 -7.74
C THR A 134 -3.21 12.84 -7.49
N CYS A 135 -2.02 12.26 -7.62
CA CYS A 135 -0.77 12.94 -7.29
C CYS A 135 -0.43 14.03 -8.30
N THR A 136 -0.77 15.27 -8.01
CA THR A 136 -0.58 16.43 -8.91
C THR A 136 0.90 16.75 -9.19
N SER A 137 1.80 16.49 -8.22
CA SER A 137 3.24 16.70 -8.39
C SER A 137 3.94 15.55 -9.12
N GLY A 138 3.23 14.44 -9.36
CA GLY A 138 3.82 13.21 -9.90
C GLY A 138 4.89 12.57 -8.99
N ALA A 139 4.83 12.88 -7.70
CA ALA A 139 5.73 12.28 -6.70
C ALA A 139 5.45 10.79 -6.50
N LEU A 140 4.17 10.38 -6.59
CA LEU A 140 3.78 8.97 -6.55
C LEU A 140 3.68 8.42 -7.97
N GLN A 141 4.29 7.27 -8.19
CA GLN A 141 4.28 6.60 -9.48
C GLN A 141 4.02 5.09 -9.29
N PHE A 142 3.29 4.50 -10.22
CA PHE A 142 3.02 3.07 -10.25
C PHE A 142 3.80 2.41 -11.38
N VAL A 143 4.94 1.84 -11.05
CA VAL A 143 5.93 1.35 -12.02
C VAL A 143 6.42 -0.05 -11.69
N ALA A 144 6.90 -0.76 -12.70
CA ALA A 144 7.60 -2.01 -12.53
C ALA A 144 8.95 -1.73 -11.82
N LEU A 145 9.25 -2.54 -10.81
CA LEU A 145 10.35 -2.28 -9.90
C LEU A 145 11.73 -2.37 -10.58
N ASP A 146 11.90 -3.28 -11.52
CA ASP A 146 13.07 -3.43 -12.36
C ASP A 146 13.35 -2.14 -13.16
N LYS A 147 12.35 -1.59 -13.83
CA LYS A 147 12.44 -0.33 -14.57
C LYS A 147 12.73 0.87 -13.68
N ALA A 148 12.24 0.85 -12.44
CA ALA A 148 12.51 1.90 -11.47
C ALA A 148 13.96 1.89 -10.98
N ILE A 149 14.54 0.70 -10.79
CA ILE A 149 15.93 0.54 -10.34
C ILE A 149 16.93 0.97 -11.42
N ASP A 150 16.65 0.67 -12.67
CA ASP A 150 17.54 1.00 -13.80
C ASP A 150 17.50 2.49 -14.18
N SER A 151 16.47 3.21 -13.79
CA SER A 151 16.40 4.64 -14.08
C SER A 151 17.32 5.42 -13.15
N LYS A 152 18.39 6.02 -13.73
CA LYS A 152 19.31 6.94 -13.01
C LYS A 152 18.59 8.12 -12.34
N LYS A 153 17.33 8.38 -12.68
CA LYS A 153 16.49 9.42 -12.09
C LYS A 153 16.11 9.13 -10.63
N TRP A 154 16.07 7.86 -10.22
CA TRP A 154 15.56 7.48 -8.91
C TRP A 154 16.65 7.30 -7.86
N GLY A 155 17.91 7.11 -8.25
CA GLY A 155 19.06 7.02 -7.35
C GLY A 155 18.84 6.19 -6.07
N ALA A 156 19.56 6.53 -5.01
CA ALA A 156 19.43 5.90 -3.69
C ALA A 156 18.09 6.23 -2.94
N ARG A 157 17.21 7.00 -3.54
CA ARG A 157 15.98 7.52 -2.92
C ARG A 157 14.75 6.64 -3.13
N ILE A 158 14.90 5.51 -3.81
CA ILE A 158 13.81 4.53 -3.96
C ILE A 158 13.62 3.79 -2.65
N ILE A 159 12.54 4.11 -1.96
CA ILE A 159 12.18 3.48 -0.69
C ILE A 159 11.56 2.08 -0.90
N ALA A 160 11.58 1.50 -2.09
CA ALA A 160 10.81 0.31 -2.44
C ALA A 160 11.62 -0.85 -3.02
N LYS A 161 12.88 -1.07 -2.61
CA LYS A 161 13.63 -2.24 -3.09
C LYS A 161 13.16 -3.49 -2.37
N PRO A 162 12.70 -4.56 -3.08
CA PRO A 162 12.48 -5.86 -2.45
C PRO A 162 13.79 -6.36 -1.85
N GLY A 163 13.74 -6.92 -0.65
CA GLY A 163 14.92 -7.51 -0.01
C GLY A 163 15.83 -6.55 0.77
N MET A 164 15.46 -5.28 0.96
CA MET A 164 16.21 -4.36 1.82
C MET A 164 15.83 -4.52 3.31
N HIS A 165 15.70 -5.77 3.76
CA HIS A 165 15.48 -6.12 5.17
C HIS A 165 16.78 -6.42 5.93
N ARG A 166 17.95 -5.97 5.42
CA ARG A 166 19.21 -6.14 6.14
C ARG A 166 19.76 -4.77 6.48
N ILE A 167 19.37 -4.29 7.64
CA ILE A 167 20.22 -3.56 8.56
C ILE A 167 20.11 -4.27 9.88
#